data_feb35ffa921a26723b4ad16288104074
#
_entry.id   feb35ffa921a26723b4ad16288104074
#
_cell.length_a   1.000
_cell.length_b   1.000
_cell.length_c   1.000
_cell.angle_alpha   90.00
_cell.angle_beta   90.00
_cell.angle_gamma   90.00
#
_symmetry.space_group_name_H-M   'P 1'
#
loop_
_entity.id
_entity.type
_entity.pdbx_description
1 polymer ?
#
loop_
_entity_poly.entity_id
_entity_poly.type
_entity_poly.pdbx_seq_one_letter_code
_entity_poly.pdbx_strand_id
1 'polypeptide(L)'
;DGSATNGLQNYDQLYADVLLWTRNGWVDYMLPQLYWEIGHQAACVETLIYWWNNHANGRHLYIGQDVARTMNATDVNPIYTQLNHKMQLSRYLDHVGGNCFWPGYSLLENYKGIADDLKGYYHAVPSLIPAYTFIDSKAPDEVKGLKAKWTPEGYELQWKRKKTDDEMQKQIYFCVYRFAPSEDICLCDASHLVAITRDTKFLLPYKHGTRQ
;
A
#
# COMPACT_ATOMS: atom_id res chain seq x y z
N ASP A 1 0.26 19.99 19.84
CA ASP A 1 0.69 21.01 18.88
C ASP A 1 0.18 20.63 17.50
N GLY A 2 -0.49 21.59 16.81
CA GLY A 2 -1.05 21.39 15.48
C GLY A 2 0.01 21.43 14.37
N SER A 3 -0.42 21.16 13.13
CA SER A 3 0.42 21.36 11.94
C SER A 3 0.55 22.87 11.63
N ALA A 4 1.60 23.23 10.90
CA ALA A 4 1.80 24.60 10.41
C ALA A 4 0.88 24.92 9.22
N THR A 5 -0.44 24.76 9.41
CA THR A 5 -1.48 24.98 8.39
C THR A 5 -2.69 25.72 8.99
N ASN A 6 -3.52 26.30 8.13
CA ASN A 6 -4.70 27.07 8.51
C ASN A 6 -6.00 26.40 8.01
N GLY A 7 -6.06 25.07 8.03
CA GLY A 7 -7.25 24.31 7.70
C GLY A 7 -8.20 24.10 8.88
N LEU A 8 -9.27 23.33 8.65
CA LEU A 8 -10.18 22.89 9.70
C LEU A 8 -9.44 22.14 10.80
N GLN A 9 -9.61 22.57 12.04
CA GLN A 9 -8.91 22.00 13.19
C GLN A 9 -9.71 20.82 13.77
N ASN A 10 -9.13 19.62 13.75
CA ASN A 10 -9.80 18.42 14.28
C ASN A 10 -10.07 18.57 15.78
N TYR A 11 -9.11 19.04 16.56
CA TYR A 11 -9.22 19.15 18.02
C TYR A 11 -10.19 20.27 18.43
N ASP A 12 -9.95 21.49 17.96
CA ASP A 12 -10.68 22.67 18.45
C ASP A 12 -12.07 22.84 17.84
N GLN A 13 -12.25 22.41 16.57
CA GLN A 13 -13.50 22.65 15.82
C GLN A 13 -14.37 21.41 15.70
N LEU A 14 -13.77 20.22 15.64
CA LEU A 14 -14.49 18.95 15.53
C LEU A 14 -14.51 18.14 16.83
N TYR A 15 -13.85 18.64 17.87
CA TYR A 15 -13.72 17.95 19.16
C TYR A 15 -13.17 16.53 19.04
N ALA A 16 -12.28 16.32 18.07
CA ALA A 16 -11.69 15.04 17.72
C ALA A 16 -10.19 15.04 18.06
N ASP A 17 -9.83 14.47 19.22
CA ASP A 17 -8.43 14.30 19.61
C ASP A 17 -7.81 13.07 18.94
N VAL A 18 -7.47 13.23 17.68
CA VAL A 18 -6.90 12.14 16.85
C VAL A 18 -5.54 11.68 17.38
N LEU A 19 -4.78 12.56 18.06
CA LEU A 19 -3.50 12.20 18.68
C LEU A 19 -3.70 11.31 19.91
N LEU A 20 -4.73 11.59 20.70
CA LEU A 20 -5.11 10.75 21.83
C LEU A 20 -5.51 9.36 21.37
N TRP A 21 -6.29 9.26 20.28
CA TRP A 21 -6.75 7.99 19.74
C TRP A 21 -5.59 7.12 19.26
N THR A 22 -4.62 7.72 18.57
CA THR A 22 -3.44 6.98 18.10
C THR A 22 -2.52 6.57 19.25
N ARG A 23 -2.25 7.47 20.23
CA ARG A 23 -1.41 7.20 21.40
C ARG A 23 -1.97 6.07 22.27
N ASN A 24 -3.30 6.05 22.46
CA ASN A 24 -3.95 5.01 23.27
C ASN A 24 -4.28 3.73 22.47
N GLY A 25 -4.01 3.71 21.16
CA GLY A 25 -4.30 2.55 20.34
C GLY A 25 -5.80 2.28 20.15
N TRP A 26 -6.63 3.30 20.19
CA TRP A 26 -8.09 3.19 20.00
C TRP A 26 -8.47 3.03 18.52
N VAL A 27 -7.54 3.29 17.63
CA VAL A 27 -7.69 3.12 16.19
C VAL A 27 -6.55 2.27 15.64
N ASP A 28 -6.81 1.51 14.60
CA ASP A 28 -5.83 0.66 13.94
C ASP A 28 -5.03 1.41 12.89
N TYR A 29 -5.64 2.40 12.26
CA TYR A 29 -4.99 3.27 11.28
C TYR A 29 -5.62 4.65 11.25
N MET A 30 -4.89 5.60 10.66
CA MET A 30 -5.40 6.93 10.33
C MET A 30 -5.39 7.11 8.81
N LEU A 31 -6.42 7.84 8.32
CA LEU A 31 -6.55 8.16 6.90
C LEU A 31 -6.99 9.63 6.74
N PRO A 32 -6.08 10.60 6.99
CA PRO A 32 -6.40 12.01 6.83
C PRO A 32 -6.69 12.35 5.36
N GLN A 33 -7.69 13.18 5.14
CA GLN A 33 -8.09 13.68 3.82
C GLN A 33 -7.17 14.85 3.41
N LEU A 34 -6.00 14.55 2.87
CA LEU A 34 -5.03 15.55 2.43
C LEU A 34 -5.26 15.89 0.94
N TYR A 35 -6.43 16.47 0.66
CA TYR A 35 -6.94 16.67 -0.69
C TYR A 35 -6.30 17.84 -1.46
N TRP A 36 -5.54 18.69 -0.78
CA TRP A 36 -4.93 19.86 -1.38
C TRP A 36 -3.72 19.50 -2.26
N GLU A 37 -3.33 20.45 -3.08
CA GLU A 37 -2.12 20.38 -3.89
C GLU A 37 -0.86 20.68 -3.06
N ILE A 38 0.27 20.27 -3.59
CA ILE A 38 1.59 20.72 -3.14
C ILE A 38 1.71 22.22 -3.46
N GLY A 39 2.15 23.01 -2.49
CA GLY A 39 2.23 24.45 -2.61
C GLY A 39 0.95 25.20 -2.22
N HIS A 40 -0.10 24.52 -1.78
CA HIS A 40 -1.32 25.19 -1.30
C HIS A 40 -1.03 26.04 -0.05
N GLN A 41 -1.38 27.33 -0.08
CA GLN A 41 -0.95 28.30 0.94
C GLN A 41 -1.47 27.98 2.36
N ALA A 42 -2.73 27.55 2.47
CA ALA A 42 -3.36 27.34 3.78
C ALA A 42 -3.20 25.91 4.31
N ALA A 43 -3.12 24.92 3.42
CA ALA A 43 -3.13 23.51 3.80
C ALA A 43 -2.29 22.67 2.84
N CYS A 44 -1.02 23.02 2.69
CA CYS A 44 -0.09 22.30 1.83
C CYS A 44 -0.01 20.83 2.22
N VAL A 45 -0.27 19.93 1.28
CA VAL A 45 -0.25 18.48 1.53
C VAL A 45 1.11 18.01 2.05
N GLU A 46 2.19 18.60 1.56
CA GLU A 46 3.55 18.25 1.99
C GLU A 46 3.76 18.53 3.48
N THR A 47 3.35 19.71 3.96
CA THR A 47 3.40 20.05 5.40
C THR A 47 2.55 19.08 6.23
N LEU A 48 1.36 18.77 5.74
CA LEU A 48 0.43 17.89 6.46
C LEU A 48 0.91 16.45 6.51
N ILE A 49 1.46 15.91 5.43
CA ILE A 49 1.91 14.52 5.39
C ILE A 49 3.12 14.29 6.29
N TYR A 50 4.06 15.24 6.37
CA TYR A 50 5.17 15.17 7.33
C TYR A 50 4.66 15.24 8.77
N TRP A 51 3.70 16.13 9.04
CA TRP A 51 3.11 16.22 10.39
C TRP A 51 2.44 14.91 10.80
N TRP A 52 1.61 14.33 9.94
CA TRP A 52 0.95 13.05 10.20
C TRP A 52 1.95 11.90 10.36
N ASN A 53 2.97 11.84 9.51
CA ASN A 53 4.03 10.85 9.63
C ASN A 53 4.70 10.88 11.01
N ASN A 54 5.01 12.08 11.51
CA ASN A 54 5.64 12.26 12.82
C ASN A 54 4.71 12.00 14.01
N HIS A 55 3.40 11.90 13.76
CA HIS A 55 2.38 11.70 14.78
C HIS A 55 1.60 10.39 14.62
N ALA A 56 2.09 9.44 13.83
CA ALA A 56 1.44 8.15 13.62
C ALA A 56 1.33 7.28 14.87
N ASN A 57 2.24 7.48 15.86
CA ASN A 57 2.23 6.80 17.17
C ASN A 57 2.14 5.26 17.07
N GLY A 58 2.82 4.66 16.08
CA GLY A 58 2.81 3.22 15.86
C GLY A 58 1.53 2.68 15.20
N ARG A 59 0.63 3.55 14.76
CA ARG A 59 -0.53 3.17 13.94
C ARG A 59 -0.20 3.33 12.45
N HIS A 60 -0.87 2.56 11.60
CA HIS A 60 -0.71 2.73 10.17
C HIS A 60 -1.28 4.08 9.71
N LEU A 61 -0.60 4.70 8.77
CA LEU A 61 -1.01 5.95 8.14
C LEU A 61 -1.23 5.72 6.64
N TYR A 62 -2.40 6.09 6.15
CA TYR A 62 -2.72 6.12 4.71
C TYR A 62 -3.11 7.54 4.34
N ILE A 63 -2.75 7.98 3.14
CA ILE A 63 -3.01 9.36 2.71
C ILE A 63 -4.21 9.42 1.79
N GLY A 64 -5.27 10.11 2.22
CA GLY A 64 -6.42 10.43 1.39
C GLY A 64 -6.07 11.48 0.35
N GLN A 65 -6.28 11.17 -0.93
CA GLN A 65 -6.01 12.07 -2.05
C GLN A 65 -7.27 12.30 -2.88
N ASP A 66 -7.53 13.55 -3.25
CA ASP A 66 -8.56 13.90 -4.22
C ASP A 66 -7.99 13.81 -5.63
N VAL A 67 -8.58 12.96 -6.46
CA VAL A 67 -8.14 12.71 -7.84
C VAL A 67 -8.24 13.97 -8.69
N ALA A 68 -9.42 14.60 -8.69
CA ALA A 68 -9.66 15.75 -9.56
C ALA A 68 -8.78 16.94 -9.17
N ARG A 69 -8.66 17.23 -7.87
CA ARG A 69 -7.76 18.28 -7.39
C ARG A 69 -6.32 17.99 -7.75
N THR A 70 -5.84 16.76 -7.55
CA THR A 70 -4.46 16.38 -7.87
C THR A 70 -4.18 16.52 -9.37
N MET A 71 -5.09 16.00 -10.22
CA MET A 71 -4.88 15.99 -11.67
C MET A 71 -5.15 17.34 -12.36
N ASN A 72 -5.80 18.29 -11.67
CA ASN A 72 -6.07 19.65 -12.18
C ASN A 72 -5.11 20.70 -11.61
N ALA A 73 -4.39 20.39 -10.54
CA ALA A 73 -3.48 21.35 -9.92
C ALA A 73 -2.29 21.67 -10.83
N THR A 74 -1.82 22.90 -10.73
CA THR A 74 -0.60 23.32 -11.44
C THR A 74 0.61 22.65 -10.82
N ASP A 75 1.46 22.10 -11.67
CA ASP A 75 2.72 21.52 -11.23
C ASP A 75 3.66 22.60 -10.71
N VAL A 76 4.17 22.41 -9.51
CA VAL A 76 5.12 23.38 -8.89
C VAL A 76 6.54 23.22 -9.43
N ASN A 77 6.80 22.11 -10.11
CA ASN A 77 8.09 21.79 -10.70
C ASN A 77 7.85 21.24 -12.13
N PRO A 78 8.55 21.74 -13.16
CA PRO A 78 8.37 21.27 -14.53
C PRO A 78 8.79 19.79 -14.74
N ILE A 79 9.51 19.21 -13.80
CA ILE A 79 9.99 17.82 -13.87
C ILE A 79 9.00 16.85 -13.25
N TYR A 80 8.26 17.27 -12.21
CA TYR A 80 7.37 16.39 -11.45
C TYR A 80 5.94 16.91 -11.45
N THR A 81 5.01 16.07 -11.91
CA THR A 81 3.58 16.35 -11.75
C THR A 81 3.17 16.31 -10.27
N GLN A 82 2.03 16.91 -9.95
CA GLN A 82 1.45 16.86 -8.61
C GLN A 82 1.27 15.40 -8.13
N LEU A 83 0.77 14.52 -9.00
CA LEU A 83 0.63 13.10 -8.68
C LEU A 83 1.98 12.46 -8.38
N ASN A 84 2.98 12.67 -9.23
CA ASN A 84 4.32 12.12 -9.02
C ASN A 84 4.89 12.54 -7.67
N HIS A 85 4.85 13.85 -7.38
CA HIS A 85 5.42 14.38 -6.14
C HIS A 85 4.72 13.79 -4.89
N LYS A 86 3.38 13.73 -4.88
CA LYS A 86 2.61 13.13 -3.79
C LYS A 86 2.92 11.65 -3.60
N MET A 87 3.03 10.89 -4.69
CA MET A 87 3.36 9.46 -4.64
C MET A 87 4.79 9.21 -4.14
N GLN A 88 5.75 10.01 -4.59
CA GLN A 88 7.14 9.93 -4.11
C GLN A 88 7.23 10.27 -2.62
N LEU A 89 6.57 11.34 -2.19
CA LEU A 89 6.54 11.75 -0.79
C LEU A 89 5.94 10.65 0.10
N SER A 90 4.80 10.06 -0.31
CA SER A 90 4.18 8.96 0.42
C SER A 90 5.09 7.75 0.57
N ARG A 91 5.93 7.45 -0.43
CA ARG A 91 6.86 6.32 -0.40
C ARG A 91 8.13 6.57 0.38
N TYR A 92 8.52 7.84 0.48
CA TYR A 92 9.71 8.24 1.22
C TYR A 92 9.51 8.17 2.74
N LEU A 93 8.27 8.31 3.22
CA LEU A 93 7.94 8.43 4.64
C LEU A 93 7.66 7.06 5.27
N ASP A 94 8.38 6.75 6.33
CA ASP A 94 8.43 5.42 6.97
C ASP A 94 7.08 4.93 7.52
N HIS A 95 6.20 5.84 7.95
CA HIS A 95 4.93 5.48 8.56
C HIS A 95 3.75 5.53 7.59
N VAL A 96 3.97 5.96 6.34
CA VAL A 96 2.92 6.00 5.31
C VAL A 96 2.83 4.66 4.58
N GLY A 97 1.79 3.89 4.90
CA GLY A 97 1.55 2.56 4.33
C GLY A 97 0.88 2.57 2.95
N GLY A 98 0.42 3.72 2.46
CA GLY A 98 -0.23 3.80 1.16
C GLY A 98 -1.12 5.02 0.96
N ASN A 99 -1.87 5.02 -0.14
CA ASN A 99 -2.76 6.09 -0.54
C ASN A 99 -4.19 5.60 -0.74
N CYS A 100 -5.17 6.46 -0.46
CA CYS A 100 -6.57 6.24 -0.73
C CYS A 100 -7.08 7.35 -1.65
N PHE A 101 -7.50 6.99 -2.86
CA PHE A 101 -7.94 7.94 -3.87
C PHE A 101 -9.45 8.16 -3.82
N TRP A 102 -9.87 9.41 -3.81
CA TRP A 102 -11.26 9.86 -3.82
C TRP A 102 -11.55 10.79 -4.99
N PRO A 103 -12.72 10.68 -5.63
CA PRO A 103 -13.67 9.58 -5.51
C PRO A 103 -13.27 8.39 -6.39
N GLY A 104 -13.69 7.18 -6.00
CA GLY A 104 -13.31 5.95 -6.70
C GLY A 104 -13.73 5.89 -8.16
N TYR A 105 -14.86 6.52 -8.54
CA TYR A 105 -15.31 6.57 -9.93
C TYR A 105 -14.31 7.26 -10.86
N SER A 106 -13.55 8.25 -10.36
CA SER A 106 -12.53 8.93 -11.17
C SER A 106 -11.39 8.00 -11.60
N LEU A 107 -11.12 6.94 -10.81
CA LEU A 107 -10.20 5.89 -11.22
C LEU A 107 -10.82 4.97 -12.29
N LEU A 108 -12.10 4.62 -12.12
CA LEU A 108 -12.82 3.77 -13.09
C LEU A 108 -12.96 4.46 -14.46
N GLU A 109 -13.15 5.76 -14.46
CA GLU A 109 -13.24 6.60 -15.67
C GLU A 109 -11.86 6.99 -16.22
N ASN A 110 -10.79 6.59 -15.56
CA ASN A 110 -9.43 6.95 -15.90
C ASN A 110 -9.23 8.47 -16.09
N TYR A 111 -9.74 9.25 -15.13
CA TYR A 111 -9.73 10.71 -15.20
C TYR A 111 -8.31 11.25 -15.46
N LYS A 112 -8.13 11.95 -16.59
CA LYS A 112 -6.84 12.45 -17.07
C LYS A 112 -5.70 11.43 -17.08
N GLY A 113 -6.01 10.13 -17.23
CA GLY A 113 -5.01 9.07 -17.32
C GLY A 113 -4.48 8.57 -15.97
N ILE A 114 -5.05 8.97 -14.84
CA ILE A 114 -4.53 8.58 -13.51
C ILE A 114 -4.49 7.06 -13.30
N ALA A 115 -5.49 6.31 -13.82
CA ALA A 115 -5.49 4.85 -13.65
C ALA A 115 -4.38 4.19 -14.47
N ASP A 116 -4.03 4.74 -15.64
CA ASP A 116 -2.91 4.29 -16.45
C ASP A 116 -1.58 4.58 -15.75
N ASP A 117 -1.41 5.77 -15.18
CA ASP A 117 -0.22 6.15 -14.42
C ASP A 117 -0.04 5.25 -13.18
N LEU A 118 -1.13 5.01 -12.43
CA LEU A 118 -1.08 4.11 -11.28
C LEU A 118 -0.71 2.69 -11.70
N LYS A 119 -1.40 2.13 -12.68
CA LYS A 119 -1.21 0.75 -13.15
C LYS A 119 0.14 0.55 -13.83
N GLY A 120 0.55 1.52 -14.64
CA GLY A 120 1.77 1.41 -15.46
C GLY A 120 3.06 1.74 -14.71
N TYR A 121 2.96 2.52 -13.63
CA TYR A 121 4.14 3.03 -12.93
C TYR A 121 4.07 2.86 -11.41
N TYR A 122 3.14 3.53 -10.71
CA TYR A 122 3.17 3.56 -9.25
C TYR A 122 2.75 2.24 -8.60
N HIS A 123 1.85 1.50 -9.22
CA HIS A 123 1.34 0.21 -8.76
C HIS A 123 1.50 -0.87 -9.85
N ALA A 124 2.60 -0.80 -10.59
CA ALA A 124 2.91 -1.75 -11.67
C ALA A 124 3.12 -3.19 -11.16
N VAL A 125 3.47 -3.34 -9.89
CA VAL A 125 3.64 -4.62 -9.22
C VAL A 125 2.74 -4.71 -7.98
N PRO A 126 2.33 -5.92 -7.56
CA PRO A 126 1.58 -6.10 -6.32
C PRO A 126 2.37 -5.62 -5.11
N SER A 127 1.67 -5.19 -4.07
CA SER A 127 2.28 -4.90 -2.77
C SER A 127 1.57 -5.67 -1.66
N LEU A 128 2.33 -6.01 -0.61
CA LEU A 128 1.76 -6.63 0.58
C LEU A 128 1.02 -5.59 1.42
N ILE A 129 -0.06 -6.03 2.06
CA ILE A 129 -0.73 -5.23 3.08
C ILE A 129 0.21 -5.12 4.28
N PRO A 130 0.42 -3.92 4.85
CA PRO A 130 1.25 -3.76 6.04
C PRO A 130 0.76 -4.64 7.20
N ALA A 131 1.70 -5.27 7.91
CA ALA A 131 1.38 -6.14 9.02
C ALA A 131 0.91 -5.31 10.24
N TYR A 132 -0.21 -5.71 10.85
CA TYR A 132 -0.75 -5.09 12.07
C TYR A 132 -0.13 -5.73 13.31
N THR A 133 1.18 -5.55 13.49
CA THR A 133 1.96 -6.18 14.56
C THR A 133 1.52 -5.79 15.97
N PHE A 134 0.81 -4.69 16.11
CA PHE A 134 0.20 -4.27 17.38
C PHE A 134 -1.11 -5.02 17.70
N ILE A 135 -1.68 -5.78 16.73
CA ILE A 135 -2.81 -6.69 16.95
C ILE A 135 -2.29 -8.12 17.14
N ASP A 136 -1.45 -8.58 16.20
CA ASP A 136 -0.78 -9.87 16.28
C ASP A 136 0.64 -9.77 15.70
N SER A 137 1.64 -9.96 16.55
CA SER A 137 3.06 -9.94 16.18
C SER A 137 3.63 -11.31 15.85
N LYS A 138 2.82 -12.37 15.97
CA LYS A 138 3.26 -13.75 15.71
C LYS A 138 3.40 -13.99 14.22
N ALA A 139 4.61 -14.28 13.78
CA ALA A 139 4.85 -14.65 12.39
C ALA A 139 4.12 -15.96 12.03
N PRO A 140 3.57 -16.08 10.81
CA PRO A 140 3.01 -17.33 10.32
C PRO A 140 4.04 -18.47 10.31
N ASP A 141 3.57 -19.70 10.52
CA ASP A 141 4.42 -20.89 10.37
C ASP A 141 4.94 -21.01 8.91
N GLU A 142 6.14 -21.57 8.76
CA GLU A 142 6.75 -21.82 7.47
C GLU A 142 5.92 -22.74 6.59
N VAL A 143 5.94 -22.49 5.30
CA VAL A 143 5.36 -23.37 4.29
C VAL A 143 6.19 -24.63 4.17
N LYS A 144 5.54 -25.81 4.12
CA LYS A 144 6.21 -27.11 4.00
C LYS A 144 5.79 -27.85 2.74
N GLY A 145 6.70 -28.69 2.24
CA GLY A 145 6.40 -29.65 1.18
C GLY A 145 6.01 -28.99 -0.14
N LEU A 146 6.64 -27.85 -0.49
CA LEU A 146 6.47 -27.25 -1.79
C LEU A 146 6.87 -28.25 -2.89
N LYS A 147 5.96 -28.45 -3.83
CA LYS A 147 6.15 -29.29 -5.02
C LYS A 147 5.71 -28.52 -6.25
N ALA A 148 6.40 -28.75 -7.36
CA ALA A 148 6.03 -28.24 -8.66
C ALA A 148 5.74 -29.44 -9.59
N LYS A 149 4.65 -29.35 -10.33
CA LYS A 149 4.27 -30.34 -11.35
C LYS A 149 3.98 -29.62 -12.66
N TRP A 150 4.61 -30.09 -13.71
CA TRP A 150 4.31 -29.63 -15.06
C TRP A 150 2.93 -30.12 -15.49
N THR A 151 2.14 -29.21 -16.08
CA THR A 151 0.88 -29.50 -16.76
C THR A 151 0.84 -28.80 -18.11
N PRO A 152 -0.08 -29.17 -19.05
CA PRO A 152 -0.21 -28.46 -20.33
C PRO A 152 -0.52 -26.95 -20.18
N GLU A 153 -1.14 -26.55 -19.06
CA GLU A 153 -1.53 -25.17 -18.76
C GLU A 153 -0.42 -24.37 -18.08
N GLY A 154 0.62 -25.05 -17.54
CA GLY A 154 1.73 -24.41 -16.84
C GLY A 154 2.29 -25.24 -15.70
N TYR A 155 3.00 -24.62 -14.78
CA TYR A 155 3.49 -25.25 -13.56
C TYR A 155 2.47 -25.11 -12.44
N GLU A 156 1.94 -26.24 -11.96
CA GLU A 156 1.12 -26.30 -10.76
C GLU A 156 2.04 -26.43 -9.54
N LEU A 157 2.01 -25.40 -8.69
CA LEU A 157 2.68 -25.39 -7.40
C LEU A 157 1.70 -25.85 -6.35
N GLN A 158 2.16 -26.71 -5.42
CA GLN A 158 1.38 -27.18 -4.28
C GLN A 158 2.25 -27.18 -3.03
N TRP A 159 1.66 -26.79 -1.89
CA TRP A 159 2.35 -26.77 -0.60
C TRP A 159 1.41 -27.18 0.53
N LYS A 160 1.97 -27.33 1.71
CA LYS A 160 1.22 -27.70 2.91
C LYS A 160 1.28 -26.56 3.93
N ARG A 161 0.17 -26.35 4.60
CA ARG A 161 0.02 -25.48 5.73
C ARG A 161 -0.10 -26.30 7.01
N LYS A 162 0.52 -25.86 8.10
CA LYS A 162 0.29 -26.39 9.41
C LYS A 162 -1.12 -26.04 9.87
N LYS A 163 -1.88 -27.01 10.39
CA LYS A 163 -3.17 -26.76 11.02
C LYS A 163 -2.96 -26.02 12.34
N THR A 164 -3.82 -25.08 12.64
CA THR A 164 -3.78 -24.30 13.88
C THR A 164 -5.20 -24.04 14.37
N ASP A 165 -5.38 -23.98 15.68
CA ASP A 165 -6.63 -23.58 16.34
C ASP A 165 -6.63 -22.08 16.69
N ASP A 166 -5.51 -21.41 16.52
CA ASP A 166 -5.35 -19.96 16.71
C ASP A 166 -6.11 -19.21 15.62
N GLU A 167 -7.17 -18.48 15.99
CA GLU A 167 -8.06 -17.77 15.06
C GLU A 167 -7.30 -16.73 14.22
N MET A 168 -6.32 -16.03 14.81
CA MET A 168 -5.51 -15.02 14.09
C MET A 168 -4.65 -15.70 13.02
N GLN A 169 -4.14 -16.89 13.31
CA GLN A 169 -3.30 -17.65 12.38
C GLN A 169 -4.10 -18.46 11.34
N LYS A 170 -5.43 -18.53 11.44
CA LYS A 170 -6.27 -19.19 10.42
C LYS A 170 -6.39 -18.38 9.13
N GLN A 171 -6.32 -17.06 9.22
CA GLN A 171 -6.52 -16.13 8.10
C GLN A 171 -5.18 -15.66 7.54
N ILE A 172 -4.44 -16.53 6.87
CA ILE A 172 -3.16 -16.19 6.25
C ILE A 172 -3.25 -16.13 4.73
N TYR A 173 -2.35 -15.35 4.15
CA TYR A 173 -2.08 -15.32 2.71
C TYR A 173 -0.71 -15.95 2.45
N PHE A 174 -0.61 -16.61 1.30
CA PHE A 174 0.66 -17.10 0.76
C PHE A 174 1.12 -16.14 -0.34
N CYS A 175 2.38 -15.77 -0.30
CA CYS A 175 3.02 -14.99 -1.34
C CYS A 175 3.84 -15.94 -2.21
N VAL A 176 3.55 -15.95 -3.50
CA VAL A 176 4.29 -16.76 -4.47
C VAL A 176 5.28 -15.84 -5.17
N TYR A 177 6.57 -16.11 -5.01
CA TYR A 177 7.65 -15.40 -5.66
C TYR A 177 8.29 -16.26 -6.73
N ARG A 178 8.81 -15.63 -7.78
CA ARG A 178 9.57 -16.29 -8.84
C ARG A 178 10.87 -15.54 -9.07
N PHE A 179 11.98 -16.25 -8.96
CA PHE A 179 13.32 -15.76 -9.24
C PHE A 179 13.93 -16.58 -10.40
N ALA A 180 14.80 -15.97 -11.19
CA ALA A 180 15.61 -16.73 -12.14
C ALA A 180 16.68 -17.54 -11.38
N PRO A 181 17.20 -18.66 -11.95
CA PRO A 181 18.17 -19.49 -11.25
C PRO A 181 19.48 -18.80 -10.83
N SER A 182 19.79 -17.66 -11.45
CA SER A 182 20.99 -16.86 -11.19
C SER A 182 20.75 -15.64 -10.32
N GLU A 183 19.51 -15.42 -9.88
CA GLU A 183 19.13 -14.26 -9.06
C GLU A 183 19.22 -14.58 -7.57
N ASP A 184 19.68 -13.62 -6.79
CA ASP A 184 19.61 -13.69 -5.34
C ASP A 184 18.16 -13.56 -4.87
N ILE A 185 17.77 -14.39 -3.89
CA ILE A 185 16.41 -14.37 -3.35
C ILE A 185 16.26 -13.16 -2.43
N CYS A 186 15.53 -12.14 -2.88
CA CYS A 186 15.11 -10.99 -2.07
C CYS A 186 13.59 -10.91 -2.04
N LEU A 187 12.97 -11.30 -0.92
CA LEU A 187 11.52 -11.17 -0.71
C LEU A 187 11.06 -9.72 -0.51
N CYS A 188 11.99 -8.79 -0.39
CA CYS A 188 11.73 -7.35 -0.33
C CYS A 188 11.41 -6.74 -1.71
N ASP A 189 11.78 -7.42 -2.80
CA ASP A 189 11.50 -6.95 -4.16
C ASP A 189 10.16 -7.50 -4.67
N ALA A 190 9.17 -6.63 -4.66
CA ALA A 190 7.82 -6.96 -5.11
C ALA A 190 7.72 -7.28 -6.62
N SER A 191 8.72 -6.97 -7.42
CA SER A 191 8.74 -7.33 -8.86
C SER A 191 8.76 -8.84 -9.09
N HIS A 192 9.24 -9.61 -8.12
CA HIS A 192 9.27 -11.07 -8.11
C HIS A 192 7.98 -11.70 -7.54
N LEU A 193 7.07 -10.90 -6.99
CA LEU A 193 5.80 -11.38 -6.43
C LEU A 193 4.81 -11.65 -7.56
N VAL A 194 4.54 -12.91 -7.83
CA VAL A 194 3.64 -13.34 -8.93
C VAL A 194 2.21 -13.58 -8.50
N ALA A 195 1.98 -13.88 -7.22
CA ALA A 195 0.64 -14.03 -6.67
C ALA A 195 0.59 -13.86 -5.15
N ILE A 196 -0.59 -13.41 -4.68
CA ILE A 196 -1.00 -13.44 -3.27
C ILE A 196 -2.28 -14.29 -3.24
N THR A 197 -2.29 -15.40 -2.51
CA THR A 197 -3.42 -16.34 -2.48
C THR A 197 -3.68 -16.90 -1.10
N ARG A 198 -4.90 -17.37 -0.85
CA ARG A 198 -5.26 -18.16 0.34
C ARG A 198 -5.19 -19.68 0.10
N ASP A 199 -5.11 -20.06 -1.17
CA ASP A 199 -5.05 -21.47 -1.56
C ASP A 199 -3.66 -22.05 -1.29
N THR A 200 -3.59 -23.35 -1.09
CA THR A 200 -2.33 -24.11 -0.95
C THR A 200 -1.84 -24.67 -2.28
N LYS A 201 -2.35 -24.09 -3.38
CA LYS A 201 -1.92 -24.39 -4.76
C LYS A 201 -1.99 -23.14 -5.62
N PHE A 202 -1.14 -23.07 -6.62
CA PHE A 202 -1.11 -21.98 -7.59
C PHE A 202 -0.66 -22.52 -8.96
N LEU A 203 -1.36 -22.14 -10.02
CA LEU A 203 -0.94 -22.42 -11.37
C LEU A 203 -0.18 -21.23 -11.93
N LEU A 204 1.11 -21.40 -12.21
CA LEU A 204 1.91 -20.43 -12.96
C LEU A 204 1.68 -20.69 -14.46
N PRO A 205 0.93 -19.84 -15.17
CA PRO A 205 0.55 -20.09 -16.55
C PRO A 205 1.76 -20.17 -17.47
N TYR A 206 1.66 -21.04 -18.47
CA TYR A 206 2.63 -21.11 -19.54
C TYR A 206 2.50 -19.90 -20.46
N LYS A 207 3.58 -19.17 -20.68
CA LYS A 207 3.62 -18.16 -21.74
C LYS A 207 4.07 -18.82 -23.03
N HIS A 208 3.18 -18.87 -24.03
CA HIS A 208 3.50 -19.40 -25.37
C HIS A 208 4.84 -18.82 -25.86
N GLY A 209 5.79 -19.70 -26.19
CA GLY A 209 7.08 -19.33 -26.74
C GLY A 209 8.28 -19.26 -25.79
N THR A 210 8.06 -19.39 -24.49
CA THR A 210 9.17 -19.47 -23.52
C THR A 210 9.07 -20.74 -22.68
N ARG A 211 10.00 -21.68 -22.85
CA ARG A 211 10.30 -22.65 -21.76
C ARG A 211 10.89 -21.82 -20.62
N GLN A 212 10.14 -21.69 -19.57
CA GLN A 212 10.60 -21.06 -18.33
C GLN A 212 11.19 -22.11 -17.40
#